data_6aec9c1ae582687f955a272d905a7616
#
_entry.id   6aec9c1ae582687f955a272d905a7616
#
_cell.length_a   1.000
_cell.length_b   1.000
_cell.length_c   1.000
_cell.angle_alpha   90.00
_cell.angle_beta   90.00
_cell.angle_gamma   90.00
#
_symmetry.space_group_name_H-M   'P 1'
#
loop_
_entity.id
_entity.type
_entity.pdbx_description
1 polymer ?
#
loop_
_entity_poly.entity_id
_entity_poly.type
_entity_poly.pdbx_seq_one_letter_code
_entity_poly.pdbx_strand_id
1 'polypeptide(L)'
;MEERIELLDTPELLARARQGDAPAFCRLVQPLETRLLQQAIALCRDASAAEDLVSETLVQAWKSLANYNETCRLSTWLYAILLHRHQSSCRAARSRPVSLAWLPSADAKKRREDQHILPSAEASPASVVARQELAEELRRAVELLPEKHRQVVLLRFFEDASLEEIAAVLDCSLGTVKSRLHHALEKLRRMKTVNLSEWGRDI
;
A
#
# COMPACT_ATOMS: atom_id res chain seq x y z
N MET A 1 -2.30 -15.74 -21.87
CA MET A 1 -0.99 -16.45 -22.06
C MET A 1 0.20 -15.54 -21.77
N GLU A 2 -0.05 -14.34 -21.18
CA GLU A 2 0.99 -13.32 -20.88
C GLU A 2 1.41 -13.24 -19.40
N GLU A 3 0.64 -13.78 -18.47
CA GLU A 3 0.95 -13.71 -17.02
C GLU A 3 2.03 -14.68 -16.51
N ARG A 4 2.60 -15.52 -17.37
CA ARG A 4 3.56 -16.55 -16.99
C ARG A 4 5.03 -16.19 -17.26
N ILE A 5 5.28 -15.01 -17.80
CA ILE A 5 6.62 -14.60 -18.25
C ILE A 5 7.45 -13.91 -17.14
N GLU A 6 6.81 -13.41 -16.07
CA GLU A 6 7.49 -12.50 -15.14
C GLU A 6 8.10 -13.14 -13.89
N LEU A 7 7.82 -14.41 -13.59
CA LEU A 7 8.32 -15.06 -12.36
C LEU A 7 9.71 -15.68 -12.48
N LEU A 8 10.22 -15.85 -13.70
CA LEU A 8 11.52 -16.49 -13.93
C LEU A 8 12.72 -15.52 -13.87
N ASP A 9 12.48 -14.24 -14.08
CA ASP A 9 13.56 -13.23 -14.18
C ASP A 9 13.79 -12.41 -12.90
N THR A 10 12.97 -12.59 -11.87
CA THR A 10 13.06 -11.74 -10.66
C THR A 10 14.40 -11.78 -9.95
N PRO A 11 15.02 -12.96 -9.69
CA PRO A 11 16.33 -13.02 -9.04
C PRO A 11 17.44 -12.43 -9.91
N GLU A 12 17.39 -12.64 -11.23
CA GLU A 12 18.36 -12.07 -12.16
C GLU A 12 18.24 -10.56 -12.26
N LEU A 13 17.02 -10.04 -12.40
CA LEU A 13 16.74 -8.61 -12.39
C LEU A 13 17.21 -7.96 -11.08
N LEU A 14 16.98 -8.61 -9.95
CA LEU A 14 17.43 -8.13 -8.65
C LEU A 14 18.96 -8.08 -8.56
N ALA A 15 19.64 -9.11 -9.03
CA ALA A 15 21.11 -9.15 -9.04
C ALA A 15 21.71 -8.03 -9.92
N ARG A 16 21.15 -7.79 -11.10
CA ARG A 16 21.56 -6.70 -12.00
C ARG A 16 21.27 -5.34 -11.43
N ALA A 17 20.08 -5.15 -10.86
CA ALA A 17 19.69 -3.90 -10.23
C ALA A 17 20.62 -3.53 -9.05
N ARG A 18 21.05 -4.52 -8.25
CA ARG A 18 22.07 -4.32 -7.19
C ARG A 18 23.44 -3.88 -7.72
N GLN A 19 23.74 -4.21 -8.97
CA GLN A 19 24.97 -3.78 -9.65
C GLN A 19 24.86 -2.38 -10.29
N GLY A 20 23.70 -1.72 -10.12
CA GLY A 20 23.47 -0.38 -10.64
C GLY A 20 22.78 -0.35 -12.01
N ASP A 21 22.21 -1.48 -12.48
CA ASP A 21 21.42 -1.54 -13.72
C ASP A 21 20.03 -0.94 -13.47
N ALA A 22 19.86 0.35 -13.77
CA ALA A 22 18.60 1.06 -13.61
C ALA A 22 17.44 0.48 -14.45
N PRO A 23 17.63 0.08 -15.73
CA PRO A 23 16.62 -0.65 -16.50
C PRO A 23 16.14 -1.95 -15.81
N ALA A 24 17.04 -2.72 -15.19
CA ALA A 24 16.67 -3.92 -14.45
C ALA A 24 15.81 -3.58 -13.23
N PHE A 25 16.15 -2.52 -12.50
CA PHE A 25 15.34 -2.03 -11.38
C PHE A 25 13.95 -1.60 -11.84
N CYS A 26 13.84 -0.82 -12.90
CA CYS A 26 12.54 -0.38 -13.44
C CYS A 26 11.65 -1.58 -13.78
N ARG A 27 12.18 -2.61 -14.46
CA ARG A 27 11.43 -3.84 -14.74
C ARG A 27 11.01 -4.59 -13.48
N LEU A 28 11.87 -4.59 -12.46
CA LEU A 28 11.61 -5.26 -11.19
C LEU A 28 10.45 -4.63 -10.41
N VAL A 29 10.33 -3.29 -10.44
CA VAL A 29 9.32 -2.55 -9.68
C VAL A 29 8.03 -2.28 -10.47
N GLN A 30 8.08 -2.29 -11.80
CA GLN A 30 6.95 -1.98 -12.68
C GLN A 30 5.65 -2.74 -12.32
N PRO A 31 5.65 -4.07 -12.09
CA PRO A 31 4.43 -4.79 -11.71
C PRO A 31 3.89 -4.42 -10.32
N LEU A 32 4.71 -3.75 -9.51
CA LEU A 32 4.36 -3.36 -8.14
C LEU A 32 3.87 -1.90 -8.03
N GLU A 33 4.12 -1.07 -9.05
CA GLU A 33 3.85 0.38 -9.02
C GLU A 33 2.38 0.70 -8.77
N THR A 34 1.45 0.06 -9.50
CA THR A 34 0.00 0.29 -9.35
C THR A 34 -0.45 -0.02 -7.94
N ARG A 35 0.02 -1.13 -7.38
CA ARG A 35 -0.31 -1.55 -6.02
C ARG A 35 0.27 -0.59 -4.98
N LEU A 36 1.52 -0.17 -5.16
CA LEU A 36 2.18 0.79 -4.29
C LEU A 36 1.47 2.14 -4.30
N LEU A 37 1.01 2.60 -5.48
CA LEU A 37 0.24 3.82 -5.63
C LEU A 37 -1.12 3.73 -4.90
N GLN A 38 -1.84 2.63 -5.03
CA GLN A 38 -3.11 2.42 -4.31
C GLN A 38 -2.91 2.49 -2.79
N GLN A 39 -1.83 1.90 -2.28
CA GLN A 39 -1.49 1.97 -0.86
C GLN A 39 -1.11 3.38 -0.42
N ALA A 40 -0.37 4.11 -1.26
CA ALA A 40 -0.03 5.50 -1.00
C ALA A 40 -1.28 6.39 -0.94
N ILE A 41 -2.25 6.21 -1.87
CA ILE A 41 -3.54 6.90 -1.86
C ILE A 41 -4.30 6.59 -0.56
N ALA A 42 -4.35 5.33 -0.14
CA ALA A 42 -4.99 4.93 1.11
C ALA A 42 -4.34 5.58 2.35
N LEU A 43 -3.04 5.90 2.31
CA LEU A 43 -2.33 6.58 3.40
C LEU A 43 -2.50 8.10 3.34
N CYS A 44 -2.24 8.71 2.20
CA CYS A 44 -2.23 10.17 2.01
C CYS A 44 -3.64 10.76 1.90
N ARG A 45 -4.60 10.00 1.36
CA ARG A 45 -5.96 10.46 1.01
C ARG A 45 -5.97 11.60 -0.03
N ASP A 46 -4.90 11.74 -0.75
CA ASP A 46 -4.68 12.72 -1.80
C ASP A 46 -3.82 12.09 -2.89
N ALA A 47 -4.26 12.16 -4.14
CA ALA A 47 -3.63 11.49 -5.26
C ALA A 47 -2.26 12.09 -5.59
N SER A 48 -2.15 13.42 -5.58
CA SER A 48 -0.88 14.09 -5.89
C SER A 48 0.19 13.79 -4.85
N ALA A 49 -0.17 13.88 -3.54
CA ALA A 49 0.74 13.52 -2.47
C ALA A 49 1.12 12.03 -2.50
N ALA A 50 0.23 11.17 -2.99
CA ALA A 50 0.52 9.74 -3.14
C ALA A 50 1.52 9.48 -4.28
N GLU A 51 1.39 10.15 -5.42
CA GLU A 51 2.33 10.06 -6.54
C GLU A 51 3.74 10.54 -6.14
N ASP A 52 3.82 11.66 -5.44
CA ASP A 52 5.08 12.17 -4.89
C ASP A 52 5.70 11.15 -3.92
N LEU A 53 4.89 10.60 -3.01
CA LEU A 53 5.35 9.60 -2.05
C LEU A 53 5.87 8.33 -2.73
N VAL A 54 5.20 7.84 -3.79
CA VAL A 54 5.66 6.69 -4.58
C VAL A 54 6.99 6.99 -5.25
N SER A 55 7.09 8.15 -5.91
CA SER A 55 8.32 8.57 -6.58
C SER A 55 9.50 8.64 -5.61
N GLU A 56 9.31 9.26 -4.44
CA GLU A 56 10.32 9.31 -3.39
C GLU A 56 10.67 7.92 -2.85
N THR A 57 9.67 7.04 -2.74
CA THR A 57 9.85 5.65 -2.28
C THR A 57 10.71 4.86 -3.25
N LEU A 58 10.47 4.95 -4.56
CA LEU A 58 11.25 4.25 -5.58
C LEU A 58 12.69 4.77 -5.64
N VAL A 59 12.90 6.07 -5.52
CA VAL A 59 14.25 6.65 -5.41
C VAL A 59 14.98 6.14 -4.17
N GLN A 60 14.29 6.08 -3.02
CA GLN A 60 14.89 5.54 -1.80
C GLN A 60 15.16 4.04 -1.90
N ALA A 61 14.25 3.28 -2.49
CA ALA A 61 14.42 1.86 -2.74
C ALA A 61 15.65 1.60 -3.63
N TRP A 62 15.81 2.34 -4.71
CA TRP A 62 17.00 2.27 -5.56
C TRP A 62 18.29 2.48 -4.77
N LYS A 63 18.35 3.53 -3.95
CA LYS A 63 19.53 3.86 -3.13
C LYS A 63 19.86 2.82 -2.07
N SER A 64 18.83 2.10 -1.56
CA SER A 64 18.98 1.13 -0.48
C SER A 64 18.83 -0.32 -0.92
N LEU A 65 18.77 -0.59 -2.23
CA LEU A 65 18.55 -1.94 -2.77
C LEU A 65 19.64 -2.95 -2.36
N ALA A 66 20.87 -2.47 -2.18
CA ALA A 66 21.97 -3.28 -1.68
C ALA A 66 21.71 -3.83 -0.25
N ASN A 67 20.87 -3.15 0.54
CA ASN A 67 20.53 -3.54 1.90
C ASN A 67 19.29 -4.46 1.97
N TYR A 68 18.62 -4.70 0.84
CA TYR A 68 17.49 -5.63 0.79
C TYR A 68 18.01 -7.06 0.92
N ASN A 69 17.72 -7.72 2.03
CA ASN A 69 18.25 -9.03 2.42
C ASN A 69 17.32 -10.20 2.09
N GLU A 70 16.23 -9.96 1.34
CA GLU A 70 15.25 -10.98 0.92
C GLU A 70 14.55 -11.74 2.07
N THR A 71 14.59 -11.20 3.29
CA THR A 71 13.87 -11.79 4.43
C THR A 71 12.36 -11.61 4.35
N CYS A 72 11.88 -10.70 3.51
CA CYS A 72 10.48 -10.50 3.16
C CYS A 72 10.35 -10.28 1.66
N ARG A 73 9.12 -10.29 1.13
CA ARG A 73 8.86 -10.00 -0.30
C ARG A 73 9.32 -8.59 -0.66
N LEU A 74 9.74 -8.38 -1.91
CA LEU A 74 10.14 -7.07 -2.40
C LEU A 74 9.01 -6.04 -2.25
N SER A 75 7.76 -6.43 -2.50
CA SER A 75 6.59 -5.56 -2.30
C SER A 75 6.44 -5.11 -0.86
N THR A 76 6.60 -6.03 0.11
CA THR A 76 6.56 -5.72 1.54
C THR A 76 7.69 -4.76 1.93
N TRP A 77 8.90 -4.96 1.39
CA TRP A 77 10.02 -4.07 1.63
C TRP A 77 9.81 -2.67 1.03
N LEU A 78 9.29 -2.57 -0.19
CA LEU A 78 8.92 -1.29 -0.81
C LEU A 78 7.85 -0.57 0.02
N TYR A 79 6.84 -1.30 0.48
CA TYR A 79 5.81 -0.72 1.35
C TYR A 79 6.37 -0.24 2.70
N ALA A 80 7.33 -0.95 3.28
CA ALA A 80 8.01 -0.50 4.50
C ALA A 80 8.72 0.85 4.29
N ILE A 81 9.40 1.03 3.14
CA ILE A 81 10.02 2.30 2.77
C ILE A 81 8.96 3.39 2.62
N LEU A 82 7.88 3.11 1.88
CA LEU A 82 6.76 4.03 1.65
C LEU A 82 6.16 4.49 2.97
N LEU A 83 5.89 3.57 3.89
CA LEU A 83 5.32 3.85 5.19
C LEU A 83 6.24 4.72 6.04
N HIS A 84 7.53 4.42 6.06
CA HIS A 84 8.54 5.20 6.79
C HIS A 84 8.64 6.63 6.23
N ARG A 85 8.61 6.80 4.91
CA ARG A 85 8.61 8.11 4.24
C ARG A 85 7.36 8.91 4.61
N HIS A 86 6.18 8.30 4.50
CA HIS A 86 4.91 8.91 4.90
C HIS A 86 4.94 9.41 6.35
N GLN A 87 5.37 8.56 7.29
CA GLN A 87 5.47 8.93 8.70
C GLN A 87 6.47 10.08 8.93
N SER A 88 7.58 10.10 8.19
CA SER A 88 8.58 11.17 8.27
C SER A 88 8.03 12.50 7.77
N SER A 89 7.30 12.49 6.65
CA SER A 89 6.63 13.68 6.10
C SER A 89 5.57 14.22 7.06
N CYS A 90 4.75 13.34 7.66
CA CYS A 90 3.77 13.72 8.68
C CYS A 90 4.42 14.33 9.93
N ARG A 91 5.56 13.80 10.38
CA ARG A 91 6.31 14.36 11.50
C ARG A 91 6.89 15.73 11.15
N ALA A 92 7.50 15.88 9.99
CA ALA A 92 8.03 17.14 9.51
C ALA A 92 6.94 18.23 9.38
N ALA A 93 5.76 17.86 8.87
CA ALA A 93 4.62 18.79 8.79
C ALA A 93 4.13 19.25 10.16
N ARG A 94 4.12 18.37 11.18
CA ARG A 94 3.77 18.73 12.57
C ARG A 94 4.81 19.59 13.26
N SER A 95 6.08 19.48 12.89
CA SER A 95 7.20 20.22 13.48
C SER A 95 7.39 21.61 12.86
N ARG A 96 6.73 21.93 11.74
CA ARG A 96 6.74 23.27 11.15
C ARG A 96 5.85 24.17 11.99
N PRO A 97 6.33 25.35 12.48
CA PRO A 97 5.44 26.34 13.08
C PRO A 97 4.39 26.71 12.04
N VAL A 98 3.11 26.62 12.44
CA VAL A 98 1.99 26.99 11.57
C VAL A 98 2.11 28.48 11.29
N SER A 99 2.65 28.82 10.13
CA SER A 99 2.48 30.17 9.59
C SER A 99 0.98 30.32 9.30
N LEU A 100 0.30 31.23 10.03
CA LEU A 100 -1.14 31.49 9.92
C LEU A 100 -1.57 32.04 8.54
N ALA A 101 -0.69 32.05 7.54
CA ALA A 101 -0.93 32.62 6.23
C ALA A 101 -1.55 31.65 5.20
N TRP A 102 -1.79 30.37 5.54
CA TRP A 102 -2.41 29.40 4.65
C TRP A 102 -3.59 28.70 5.32
N LEU A 103 -4.75 29.29 5.26
CA LEU A 103 -6.02 28.58 5.37
C LEU A 103 -6.30 27.94 4.00
N PRO A 104 -6.39 26.60 3.87
CA PRO A 104 -6.85 25.99 2.62
C PRO A 104 -8.29 26.46 2.38
N SER A 105 -8.51 27.09 1.22
CA SER A 105 -9.85 27.37 0.72
C SER A 105 -10.65 26.06 0.68
N ALA A 106 -11.95 26.17 1.05
CA ALA A 106 -12.88 25.04 1.16
C ALA A 106 -13.22 24.34 -0.17
N ASP A 107 -12.47 24.60 -1.26
CA ASP A 107 -12.78 24.15 -2.62
C ASP A 107 -12.04 22.88 -3.08
N ALA A 108 -11.31 22.21 -2.19
CA ALA A 108 -10.63 20.93 -2.51
C ALA A 108 -11.58 19.71 -2.61
N LYS A 109 -12.86 19.94 -2.86
CA LYS A 109 -13.91 18.89 -2.91
C LYS A 109 -14.30 18.48 -4.34
N LYS A 110 -13.39 18.57 -5.34
CA LYS A 110 -13.73 18.09 -6.69
C LYS A 110 -12.47 17.69 -7.45
N ARG A 111 -12.11 16.42 -7.35
CA ARG A 111 -11.54 15.59 -8.44
C ARG A 111 -11.35 14.17 -7.95
N ARG A 112 -12.44 13.40 -7.99
CA ARG A 112 -12.39 11.95 -8.06
C ARG A 112 -12.59 11.63 -9.54
N GLU A 113 -11.52 11.50 -10.28
CA GLU A 113 -11.53 10.87 -11.58
C GLU A 113 -11.08 9.42 -11.42
N ASP A 114 -11.90 8.55 -11.97
CA ASP A 114 -11.82 7.10 -11.99
C ASP A 114 -10.44 6.59 -12.37
N GLN A 115 -9.77 5.90 -11.46
CA GLN A 115 -8.68 5.00 -11.81
C GLN A 115 -9.24 3.59 -11.93
N HIS A 116 -9.42 3.17 -13.16
CA HIS A 116 -9.80 1.82 -13.54
C HIS A 116 -8.82 0.79 -12.97
N ILE A 117 -9.37 -0.10 -12.15
CA ILE A 117 -8.74 -1.40 -11.88
C ILE A 117 -9.00 -2.22 -13.14
N LEU A 118 -7.94 -2.64 -13.85
CA LEU A 118 -8.06 -3.52 -15.00
C LEU A 118 -8.66 -4.86 -14.54
N PRO A 119 -9.76 -5.33 -15.16
CA PRO A 119 -10.36 -6.61 -14.81
C PRO A 119 -9.53 -7.76 -15.36
N SER A 120 -9.18 -8.71 -14.50
CA SER A 120 -8.76 -10.05 -14.91
C SER A 120 -9.86 -10.72 -15.71
N ALA A 121 -9.51 -11.35 -16.83
CA ALA A 121 -10.42 -11.95 -17.79
C ALA A 121 -11.27 -13.07 -17.17
N GLU A 122 -12.51 -13.20 -17.69
CA GLU A 122 -13.53 -14.24 -17.44
C GLU A 122 -14.51 -14.02 -16.28
N ALA A 123 -15.16 -12.85 -16.25
CA ALA A 123 -16.34 -12.67 -15.43
C ALA A 123 -17.47 -12.03 -16.28
N SER A 124 -18.73 -12.46 -16.07
CA SER A 124 -19.90 -11.81 -16.64
C SER A 124 -19.86 -10.30 -16.34
N PRO A 125 -20.28 -9.41 -17.27
CA PRO A 125 -20.26 -7.96 -17.05
C PRO A 125 -20.91 -7.53 -15.73
N ALA A 126 -22.00 -8.16 -15.33
CA ALA A 126 -22.67 -7.88 -14.04
C ALA A 126 -21.84 -8.28 -12.83
N SER A 127 -21.06 -9.37 -12.91
CA SER A 127 -20.19 -9.80 -11.82
C SER A 127 -18.91 -8.94 -11.72
N VAL A 128 -18.48 -8.34 -12.82
CA VAL A 128 -17.34 -7.40 -12.84
C VAL A 128 -17.75 -6.10 -12.15
N VAL A 129 -18.90 -5.55 -12.49
CA VAL A 129 -19.44 -4.32 -11.86
C VAL A 129 -19.63 -4.52 -10.36
N ALA A 130 -20.27 -5.62 -9.94
CA ALA A 130 -20.47 -5.91 -8.52
C ALA A 130 -19.16 -6.07 -7.75
N ARG A 131 -18.12 -6.67 -8.35
CA ARG A 131 -16.78 -6.77 -7.74
C ARG A 131 -16.08 -5.41 -7.65
N GLN A 132 -16.25 -4.55 -8.65
CA GLN A 132 -15.68 -3.20 -8.64
C GLN A 132 -16.34 -2.34 -7.56
N GLU A 133 -17.67 -2.38 -7.44
CA GLU A 133 -18.42 -1.67 -6.39
C GLU A 133 -17.96 -2.13 -4.99
N LEU A 134 -17.85 -3.45 -4.78
CA LEU A 134 -17.37 -4.01 -3.51
C LEU A 134 -15.92 -3.61 -3.21
N ALA A 135 -15.04 -3.59 -4.21
CA ALA A 135 -13.66 -3.16 -4.05
C ALA A 135 -13.56 -1.67 -3.67
N GLU A 136 -14.40 -0.83 -4.28
CA GLU A 136 -14.50 0.59 -3.95
C GLU A 136 -15.02 0.81 -2.52
N GLU A 137 -16.06 0.09 -2.11
CA GLU A 137 -16.58 0.15 -0.75
C GLU A 137 -15.53 -0.27 0.27
N LEU A 138 -14.81 -1.36 0.00
CA LEU A 138 -13.73 -1.84 0.86
C LEU A 138 -12.61 -0.79 0.97
N ARG A 139 -12.20 -0.18 -0.15
CA ARG A 139 -11.20 0.87 -0.17
C ARG A 139 -11.61 2.04 0.72
N ARG A 140 -12.84 2.54 0.56
CA ARG A 140 -13.39 3.62 1.39
C ARG A 140 -13.42 3.24 2.87
N ALA A 141 -13.82 1.99 3.18
CA ALA A 141 -13.84 1.52 4.56
C ALA A 141 -12.43 1.47 5.17
N VAL A 142 -11.43 1.01 4.42
CA VAL A 142 -10.01 1.00 4.84
C VAL A 142 -9.49 2.42 5.05
N GLU A 143 -9.84 3.38 4.19
CA GLU A 143 -9.46 4.78 4.34
C GLU A 143 -10.02 5.43 5.61
N LEU A 144 -11.19 4.98 6.09
CA LEU A 144 -11.81 5.46 7.32
C LEU A 144 -11.16 4.89 8.59
N LEU A 145 -10.33 3.87 8.48
CA LEU A 145 -9.60 3.33 9.62
C LEU A 145 -8.59 4.34 10.18
N PRO A 146 -8.36 4.37 11.49
CA PRO A 146 -7.22 5.07 12.07
C PRO A 146 -5.91 4.56 11.44
N GLU A 147 -4.94 5.46 11.27
CA GLU A 147 -3.68 5.17 10.57
C GLU A 147 -3.01 3.87 11.01
N LYS A 148 -2.84 3.65 12.32
CA LYS A 148 -2.21 2.44 12.87
C LYS A 148 -2.95 1.14 12.54
N HIS A 149 -4.27 1.17 12.41
CA HIS A 149 -5.10 0.03 12.02
C HIS A 149 -5.03 -0.21 10.52
N ARG A 150 -5.07 0.86 9.72
CA ARG A 150 -4.97 0.81 8.26
C ARG A 150 -3.66 0.20 7.81
N GLN A 151 -2.53 0.63 8.41
CA GLN A 151 -1.20 0.09 8.11
C GLN A 151 -1.13 -1.43 8.28
N VAL A 152 -1.67 -1.97 9.36
CA VAL A 152 -1.68 -3.43 9.62
C VAL A 152 -2.55 -4.17 8.59
N VAL A 153 -3.71 -3.60 8.21
CA VAL A 153 -4.60 -4.17 7.19
C VAL A 153 -3.92 -4.18 5.82
N LEU A 154 -3.28 -3.09 5.43
CA LEU A 154 -2.58 -3.01 4.15
C LEU A 154 -1.43 -4.01 4.07
N LEU A 155 -0.61 -4.12 5.11
CA LEU A 155 0.46 -5.13 5.17
C LEU A 155 -0.08 -6.56 5.13
N ARG A 156 -1.13 -6.88 5.90
CA ARG A 156 -1.64 -8.24 6.01
C ARG A 156 -2.35 -8.71 4.75
N PHE A 157 -3.23 -7.88 4.18
CA PHE A 157 -4.14 -8.30 3.12
C PHE A 157 -3.73 -7.83 1.72
N PHE A 158 -2.96 -6.77 1.61
CA PHE A 158 -2.43 -6.32 0.32
C PHE A 158 -1.02 -6.83 0.06
N GLU A 159 -0.16 -6.94 1.09
CA GLU A 159 1.21 -7.46 0.93
C GLU A 159 1.34 -8.93 1.33
N ASP A 160 0.28 -9.53 1.86
CA ASP A 160 0.28 -10.90 2.35
C ASP A 160 1.45 -11.18 3.33
N ALA A 161 1.79 -10.13 4.10
CA ALA A 161 2.88 -10.20 5.06
C ALA A 161 2.48 -11.04 6.29
N SER A 162 3.43 -11.78 6.83
CA SER A 162 3.26 -12.49 8.11
C SER A 162 3.14 -11.50 9.26
N LEU A 163 2.60 -11.93 10.40
CA LEU A 163 2.48 -11.06 11.56
C LEU A 163 3.84 -10.62 12.11
N GLU A 164 4.84 -11.46 11.95
CA GLU A 164 6.23 -11.21 12.32
C GLU A 164 6.86 -10.14 11.42
N GLU A 165 6.66 -10.23 10.10
CA GLU A 165 7.10 -9.21 9.15
C GLU A 165 6.42 -7.87 9.42
N ILE A 166 5.11 -7.86 9.70
CA ILE A 166 4.36 -6.67 10.08
C ILE A 166 4.93 -6.04 11.36
N ALA A 167 5.25 -6.86 12.35
CA ALA A 167 5.84 -6.40 13.60
C ALA A 167 7.19 -5.72 13.37
N ALA A 168 8.03 -6.31 12.50
CA ALA A 168 9.32 -5.75 12.10
C ALA A 168 9.16 -4.43 11.32
N VAL A 169 8.26 -4.38 10.33
CA VAL A 169 8.00 -3.17 9.52
C VAL A 169 7.44 -2.02 10.35
N LEU A 170 6.56 -2.30 11.32
CA LEU A 170 5.90 -1.29 12.13
C LEU A 170 6.64 -0.96 13.44
N ASP A 171 7.80 -1.58 13.66
CA ASP A 171 8.60 -1.46 14.90
C ASP A 171 7.72 -1.60 16.15
N CYS A 172 7.01 -2.72 16.26
CA CYS A 172 6.13 -3.00 17.38
C CYS A 172 6.08 -4.50 17.71
N SER A 173 5.57 -4.84 18.90
CA SER A 173 5.44 -6.23 19.31
C SER A 173 4.39 -6.99 18.49
N LEU A 174 4.56 -8.31 18.35
CA LEU A 174 3.59 -9.20 17.72
C LEU A 174 2.20 -9.09 18.36
N GLY A 175 2.13 -8.95 19.69
CA GLY A 175 0.88 -8.73 20.42
C GLY A 175 0.19 -7.42 19.99
N THR A 176 0.97 -6.36 19.73
CA THR A 176 0.45 -5.10 19.22
C THR A 176 -0.12 -5.25 17.81
N VAL A 177 0.55 -6.01 16.93
CA VAL A 177 0.04 -6.30 15.59
C VAL A 177 -1.29 -7.04 15.65
N LYS A 178 -1.37 -8.13 16.45
CA LYS A 178 -2.61 -8.91 16.63
C LYS A 178 -3.76 -8.03 17.13
N SER A 179 -3.52 -7.22 18.16
CA SER A 179 -4.52 -6.32 18.72
C SER A 179 -5.00 -5.27 17.69
N ARG A 180 -4.06 -4.62 16.97
CA ARG A 180 -4.42 -3.65 15.93
C ARG A 180 -5.22 -4.29 14.80
N LEU A 181 -4.85 -5.49 14.37
CA LEU A 181 -5.56 -6.22 13.31
C LEU A 181 -6.97 -6.59 13.76
N HIS A 182 -7.12 -7.13 14.97
CA HIS A 182 -8.42 -7.45 15.55
C HIS A 182 -9.34 -6.21 15.59
N HIS A 183 -8.87 -5.10 16.13
CA HIS A 183 -9.65 -3.87 16.19
C HIS A 183 -9.96 -3.27 14.82
N ALA A 184 -9.04 -3.41 13.85
CA ALA A 184 -9.28 -2.98 12.49
C ALA A 184 -10.43 -3.77 11.84
N LEU A 185 -10.39 -5.10 11.94
CA LEU A 185 -11.43 -5.99 11.40
C LEU A 185 -12.77 -5.76 12.09
N GLU A 186 -12.78 -5.56 13.41
CA GLU A 186 -14.01 -5.25 14.16
C GLU A 186 -14.64 -3.93 13.67
N LYS A 187 -13.83 -2.89 13.43
CA LYS A 187 -14.31 -1.62 12.87
C LYS A 187 -14.88 -1.80 11.47
N LEU A 188 -14.18 -2.54 10.58
CA LEU A 188 -14.67 -2.82 9.23
C LEU A 188 -16.00 -3.58 9.25
N ARG A 189 -16.16 -4.58 10.13
CA ARG A 189 -17.43 -5.30 10.33
C ARG A 189 -18.58 -4.39 10.78
N ARG A 190 -18.31 -3.44 11.67
CA ARG A 190 -19.31 -2.48 12.17
C ARG A 190 -19.76 -1.47 11.09
N MET A 191 -18.91 -1.17 10.10
CA MET A 191 -19.26 -0.29 9.00
C MET A 191 -20.28 -0.91 8.01
N LYS A 192 -20.72 -2.17 8.22
CA LYS A 192 -21.69 -2.94 7.41
C LYS A 192 -21.37 -3.04 5.90
N THR A 193 -20.24 -2.52 5.47
CA THR A 193 -19.85 -2.40 4.07
C THR A 193 -19.14 -3.65 3.54
N VAL A 194 -18.72 -4.57 4.41
CA VAL A 194 -17.89 -5.70 4.00
C VAL A 194 -18.36 -6.98 4.65
N ASN A 195 -18.76 -7.97 3.85
CA ASN A 195 -18.99 -9.34 4.30
C ASN A 195 -17.63 -10.02 4.50
N LEU A 196 -17.05 -9.87 5.69
CA LEU A 196 -15.73 -10.39 6.04
C LEU A 196 -15.75 -11.89 6.44
N SER A 197 -16.82 -12.64 6.11
CA SER A 197 -16.95 -14.04 6.52
C SER A 197 -15.84 -14.95 5.94
N GLU A 198 -15.19 -14.54 4.87
CA GLU A 198 -14.09 -15.28 4.25
C GLU A 198 -12.70 -14.93 4.77
N TRP A 199 -12.55 -13.81 5.46
CA TRP A 199 -11.26 -13.23 5.86
C TRP A 199 -10.82 -13.57 7.30
N GLY A 200 -11.60 -14.31 8.02
CA GLY A 200 -11.40 -14.51 9.47
C GLY A 200 -11.02 -15.92 9.90
N ARG A 201 -10.60 -16.82 9.01
CA ARG A 201 -10.32 -18.22 9.38
C ARG A 201 -8.88 -18.50 9.83
N ASP A 202 -7.95 -17.57 9.62
CA ASP A 202 -6.52 -17.79 9.87
C ASP A 202 -5.90 -16.78 10.86
N ILE A 203 -6.67 -16.30 11.85
CA ILE A 203 -6.17 -15.42 12.91
C ILE A 203 -6.23 -16.13 14.27
#